data_a1cdb23f02372e45d463cfbc71b8b42d
#
_entry.id   a1cdb23f02372e45d463cfbc71b8b42d
#
_cell.length_a   1.000
_cell.length_b   1.000
_cell.length_c   1.000
_cell.angle_alpha   90.00
_cell.angle_beta   90.00
_cell.angle_gamma   90.00
#
_symmetry.space_group_name_H-M   'P 1'
#
loop_
_entity.id
_entity.type
_entity.pdbx_description
1 polymer ?
#
loop_
_entity_poly.entity_id
_entity_poly.type
_entity_poly.pdbx_seq_one_letter_code
_entity_poly.pdbx_strand_id
1 'polypeptide(L)'
;MSLMTRDRLLNEANLLMRMRGYSAFSYADLSKKIGITKASIHHHFPTKDMLGEEVVVRSLEEMNVLFSQIESRSASVSNRLTAYMDIFTEGYRTSMLPLCCALSAD
;
A
#
# COMPACT_ATOMS: atom_id res chain seq x y z
N MET A 1 -9.85 -19.02 -4.92
CA MET A 1 -9.47 -19.05 -3.48
C MET A 1 -8.06 -18.50 -3.25
N SER A 2 -7.02 -19.03 -3.92
CA SER A 2 -5.64 -18.50 -3.82
C SER A 2 -5.54 -17.01 -4.14
N LEU A 3 -6.23 -16.55 -5.20
CA LEU A 3 -6.21 -15.14 -5.59
C LEU A 3 -6.77 -14.24 -4.52
N MET A 4 -7.85 -14.67 -3.86
CA MET A 4 -8.45 -13.89 -2.78
C MET A 4 -7.51 -13.79 -1.58
N THR A 5 -6.86 -14.88 -1.22
CA THR A 5 -5.88 -14.89 -0.12
C THR A 5 -4.67 -14.01 -0.47
N ARG A 6 -4.19 -14.11 -1.70
CA ARG A 6 -3.07 -13.30 -2.17
C ARG A 6 -3.42 -11.80 -2.12
N ASP A 7 -4.61 -11.44 -2.57
CA ASP A 7 -5.08 -10.04 -2.52
C ASP A 7 -5.21 -9.54 -1.09
N ARG A 8 -5.72 -10.36 -0.19
CA ARG A 8 -5.80 -10.01 1.24
C ARG A 8 -4.43 -9.78 1.83
N LEU A 9 -3.45 -10.63 1.48
CA LEU A 9 -2.07 -10.45 1.93
C LEU A 9 -1.49 -9.14 1.44
N LEU A 10 -1.69 -8.81 0.17
CA LEU A 10 -1.20 -7.55 -0.39
C LEU A 10 -1.86 -6.34 0.27
N ASN A 11 -3.17 -6.39 0.48
CA ASN A 11 -3.91 -5.30 1.12
C ASN A 11 -3.45 -5.08 2.56
N GLU A 12 -3.34 -6.14 3.35
CA GLU A 12 -2.92 -6.02 4.75
C GLU A 12 -1.45 -5.63 4.87
N ALA A 13 -0.59 -6.14 4.00
CA ALA A 13 0.81 -5.74 3.97
C ALA A 13 0.94 -4.25 3.63
N ASN A 14 0.15 -3.76 2.68
CA ASN A 14 0.12 -2.34 2.35
C ASN A 14 -0.24 -1.49 3.57
N LEU A 15 -1.29 -1.86 4.30
CA LEU A 15 -1.69 -1.15 5.51
C LEU A 15 -0.61 -1.15 6.57
N LEU A 16 0.00 -2.30 6.83
CA LEU A 16 1.08 -2.41 7.83
C LEU A 16 2.30 -1.59 7.44
N MET A 17 2.68 -1.62 6.17
CA MET A 17 3.81 -0.82 5.67
C MET A 17 3.54 0.67 5.80
N ARG A 18 2.32 1.12 5.54
CA ARG A 18 1.93 2.52 5.67
C ARG A 18 1.88 2.96 7.12
N MET A 19 1.50 2.08 8.04
CA MET A 19 1.38 2.39 9.46
C MET A 19 2.70 2.30 10.20
N ARG A 20 3.55 1.33 9.88
CA ARG A 20 4.74 0.98 10.66
C ARG A 20 6.06 1.08 9.88
N GLY A 21 6.01 1.23 8.57
CA GLY A 21 7.18 1.11 7.71
C GLY A 21 7.48 -0.36 7.38
N TYR A 22 8.36 -0.55 6.42
CA TYR A 22 8.69 -1.89 5.92
C TYR A 22 9.39 -2.75 6.97
N SER A 23 10.36 -2.17 7.67
CA SER A 23 11.17 -2.92 8.64
C SER A 23 10.38 -3.40 9.85
N ALA A 24 9.31 -2.68 10.21
CA ALA A 24 8.60 -2.90 11.46
C ALA A 24 7.47 -3.93 11.37
N PHE A 25 7.12 -4.41 10.17
CA PHE A 25 6.10 -5.45 10.06
C PHE A 25 6.72 -6.81 9.71
N SER A 26 6.03 -7.88 10.06
CA SER A 26 6.51 -9.24 9.83
C SER A 26 5.39 -10.15 9.36
N TYR A 27 5.77 -11.36 8.92
CA TYR A 27 4.78 -12.40 8.57
C TYR A 27 3.96 -12.84 9.79
N ALA A 28 4.52 -12.72 11.00
CA ALA A 28 3.75 -12.96 12.21
C ALA A 28 2.59 -11.98 12.35
N ASP A 29 2.81 -10.71 12.02
CA ASP A 29 1.77 -9.69 12.03
C ASP A 29 0.67 -10.01 11.00
N LEU A 30 1.08 -10.39 9.79
CA LEU A 30 0.15 -10.78 8.73
C LEU A 30 -0.66 -12.03 9.11
N SER A 31 0.01 -13.03 9.68
CA SER A 31 -0.63 -14.26 10.14
C SER A 31 -1.74 -13.96 11.14
N LYS A 32 -1.45 -13.12 12.12
CA LYS A 32 -2.44 -12.69 13.11
C LYS A 32 -3.61 -11.96 12.49
N LYS A 33 -3.30 -11.02 11.59
CA LYS A 33 -4.31 -10.13 11.01
C LYS A 33 -5.28 -10.88 10.10
N ILE A 34 -4.80 -11.82 9.32
CA ILE A 34 -5.58 -12.52 8.29
C ILE A 34 -6.11 -13.86 8.81
N GLY A 35 -5.45 -14.44 9.82
CA GLY A 35 -5.85 -15.70 10.38
C GLY A 35 -5.38 -16.92 9.58
N ILE A 36 -4.25 -16.81 8.90
CA ILE A 36 -3.61 -17.91 8.18
C ILE A 36 -2.22 -18.17 8.75
N THR A 37 -1.65 -19.34 8.44
CA THR A 37 -0.33 -19.70 8.94
C THR A 37 0.77 -18.97 8.20
N LYS A 38 1.92 -18.81 8.86
CA LYS A 38 3.13 -18.26 8.21
C LYS A 38 3.54 -19.10 7.02
N ALA A 39 3.38 -20.42 7.11
CA ALA A 39 3.68 -21.33 5.99
C ALA A 39 2.84 -21.02 4.76
N SER A 40 1.56 -20.70 4.95
CA SER A 40 0.67 -20.29 3.87
C SER A 40 1.12 -18.97 3.25
N ILE A 41 1.57 -18.02 4.07
CA ILE A 41 2.11 -16.75 3.58
C ILE A 41 3.37 -16.99 2.74
N HIS A 42 4.28 -17.83 3.22
CA HIS A 42 5.51 -18.18 2.48
C HIS A 42 5.21 -18.90 1.18
N HIS A 43 4.08 -19.62 1.11
CA HIS A 43 3.66 -20.26 -0.13
C HIS A 43 3.33 -19.23 -1.21
N HIS A 44 2.66 -18.15 -0.84
CA HIS A 44 2.32 -17.06 -1.77
C HIS A 44 3.51 -16.13 -2.05
N PHE A 45 4.26 -15.81 -1.01
CA PHE A 45 5.40 -14.90 -1.07
C PHE A 45 6.57 -15.49 -0.29
N PRO A 46 7.47 -16.21 -0.98
CA PRO A 46 8.59 -16.90 -0.33
C PRO A 46 9.46 -16.02 0.55
N THR A 47 9.61 -14.74 0.19
CA THR A 47 10.36 -13.78 1.00
C THR A 47 9.53 -12.52 1.26
N LYS A 48 9.85 -11.82 2.35
CA LYS A 48 9.22 -10.54 2.67
C LYS A 48 9.48 -9.50 1.56
N ASP A 49 10.67 -9.52 0.97
CA ASP A 49 11.02 -8.60 -0.11
C ASP A 49 10.16 -8.82 -1.34
N MET A 50 9.84 -10.06 -1.67
CA MET A 50 8.94 -10.38 -2.78
C MET A 50 7.54 -9.83 -2.53
N LEU A 51 7.06 -9.96 -1.30
CA LEU A 51 5.78 -9.37 -0.90
C LEU A 51 5.82 -7.85 -0.99
N GLY A 52 6.85 -7.22 -0.44
CA GLY A 52 7.01 -5.78 -0.45
C GLY A 52 7.08 -5.21 -1.86
N GLU A 53 7.80 -5.88 -2.75
CA GLU A 53 7.92 -5.49 -4.15
C GLU A 53 6.56 -5.49 -4.85
N GLU A 54 5.76 -6.53 -4.64
CA GLU A 54 4.40 -6.60 -5.20
C GLU A 54 3.49 -5.51 -4.65
N VAL A 55 3.59 -5.22 -3.36
CA VAL A 55 2.83 -4.13 -2.73
C VAL A 55 3.17 -2.80 -3.39
N VAL A 56 4.46 -2.53 -3.61
CA VAL A 56 4.91 -1.28 -4.24
C VAL A 56 4.39 -1.18 -5.68
N VAL A 57 4.54 -2.25 -6.46
CA VAL A 57 4.08 -2.27 -7.86
C VAL A 57 2.57 -1.99 -7.92
N ARG A 58 1.79 -2.65 -7.10
CA ARG A 58 0.35 -2.46 -7.04
C ARG A 58 -0.02 -1.03 -6.64
N SER A 59 0.68 -0.47 -5.67
CA SER A 59 0.46 0.92 -5.22
C SER A 59 0.79 1.93 -6.32
N LEU A 60 1.85 1.69 -7.09
CA LEU A 60 2.20 2.56 -8.22
C LEU A 60 1.13 2.51 -9.31
N GLU A 61 0.58 1.35 -9.60
CA GLU A 61 -0.51 1.21 -10.57
C GLU A 61 -1.75 1.98 -10.12
N GLU A 62 -2.13 1.84 -8.85
CA GLU A 62 -3.26 2.56 -8.26
C GLU A 62 -3.04 4.07 -8.29
N MET A 63 -1.82 4.52 -7.98
CA MET A 63 -1.45 5.92 -7.99
C MET A 63 -1.52 6.49 -9.41
N ASN A 64 -1.06 5.74 -10.41
CA ASN A 64 -1.14 6.15 -11.82
C ASN A 64 -2.58 6.33 -12.27
N VAL A 65 -3.46 5.43 -11.88
CA VAL A 65 -4.90 5.55 -12.18
C VAL A 65 -5.46 6.81 -11.53
N LEU A 66 -5.13 7.05 -10.27
CA LEU A 66 -5.61 8.22 -9.54
C LEU A 66 -5.11 9.53 -10.16
N PHE A 67 -3.84 9.61 -10.52
CA PHE A 67 -3.28 10.79 -11.18
C PHE A 67 -3.92 11.02 -12.55
N SER A 68 -4.16 9.96 -13.31
CA SER A 68 -4.85 10.07 -14.60
C SER A 68 -6.26 10.62 -14.43
N GLN A 69 -6.98 10.20 -13.39
CA GLN A 69 -8.30 10.71 -13.07
C GLN A 69 -8.27 12.20 -12.73
N ILE A 70 -7.29 12.63 -11.93
CA ILE A 70 -7.12 14.04 -11.58
C ILE A 70 -6.88 14.87 -12.84
N GLU A 71 -5.99 14.41 -13.72
CA GLU A 71 -5.65 15.11 -14.95
C GLU A 71 -6.84 15.20 -15.92
N SER A 72 -7.68 14.17 -15.98
CA SER A 72 -8.83 14.14 -16.86
C SER A 72 -10.00 14.98 -16.37
N ARG A 73 -10.11 15.19 -15.04
CA ARG A 73 -11.23 15.92 -14.42
C ARG A 73 -11.11 17.42 -14.51
N SER A 74 -9.90 17.95 -14.59
CA SER A 74 -9.67 19.38 -14.57
C SER A 74 -8.48 19.77 -15.41
N ALA A 75 -8.65 20.83 -16.19
CA ALA A 75 -7.56 21.45 -16.93
C ALA A 75 -6.84 22.52 -16.10
N SER A 76 -7.42 22.93 -14.96
CA SER A 76 -6.85 23.96 -14.09
C SER A 76 -5.66 23.40 -13.32
N VAL A 77 -4.51 24.07 -13.42
CA VAL A 77 -3.31 23.72 -12.64
C VAL A 77 -3.58 23.80 -11.14
N SER A 78 -4.29 24.85 -10.72
CA SER A 78 -4.63 25.03 -9.32
C SER A 78 -5.47 23.87 -8.77
N ASN A 79 -6.50 23.45 -9.51
CA ASN A 79 -7.35 22.34 -9.09
C ASN A 79 -6.59 21.01 -9.07
N ARG A 80 -5.71 20.80 -10.03
CA ARG A 80 -4.87 19.60 -10.07
C ARG A 80 -3.92 19.56 -8.86
N LEU A 81 -3.27 20.65 -8.57
CA LEU A 81 -2.36 20.74 -7.40
C LEU A 81 -3.10 20.49 -6.10
N THR A 82 -4.28 21.08 -5.93
CA THR A 82 -5.11 20.84 -4.75
C THR A 82 -5.46 19.36 -4.62
N ALA A 83 -5.86 18.71 -5.72
CA ALA A 83 -6.23 17.30 -5.72
C ALA A 83 -5.04 16.40 -5.36
N TYR A 84 -3.84 16.69 -5.89
CA TYR A 84 -2.63 15.95 -5.53
C TYR A 84 -2.29 16.12 -4.05
N MET A 85 -2.39 17.35 -3.53
CA MET A 85 -2.10 17.62 -2.12
C MET A 85 -3.11 16.95 -1.20
N ASP A 86 -4.38 16.84 -1.60
CA ASP A 86 -5.42 16.19 -0.80
C ASP A 86 -5.09 14.72 -0.52
N ILE A 87 -4.40 14.03 -1.44
CA ILE A 87 -3.97 12.64 -1.24
C ILE A 87 -3.07 12.55 0.00
N PHE A 88 -2.10 13.46 0.12
CA PHE A 88 -1.14 13.46 1.23
C PHE A 88 -1.77 13.99 2.51
N THR A 89 -2.60 15.01 2.41
CA THR A 89 -3.33 15.59 3.55
C THR A 89 -4.26 14.56 4.19
N GLU A 90 -4.96 13.78 3.38
CA GLU A 90 -5.85 12.72 3.87
C GLU A 90 -5.06 11.68 4.67
N GLY A 91 -3.89 11.28 4.17
CA GLY A 91 -3.01 10.36 4.90
C GLY A 91 -2.59 10.92 6.25
N TYR A 92 -2.24 12.18 6.30
CA TYR A 92 -1.87 12.84 7.56
C TYR A 92 -3.05 12.90 8.53
N ARG A 93 -4.23 13.26 8.05
CA ARG A 93 -5.43 13.37 8.88
C ARG A 93 -5.87 12.03 9.46
N THR A 94 -5.72 10.95 8.71
CA THR A 94 -6.12 9.60 9.14
C THR A 94 -5.01 8.85 9.86
N SER A 95 -3.86 9.48 10.09
CA SER A 95 -2.67 8.87 10.66
C SER A 95 -2.15 7.69 9.83
N MET A 96 -2.43 7.72 8.53
CA MET A 96 -1.97 6.70 7.59
C MET A 96 -1.31 7.37 6.39
N LEU A 97 0.02 7.37 6.39
CA LEU A 97 0.80 8.01 5.33
C LEU A 97 0.63 7.26 4.00
N PRO A 98 0.76 7.96 2.86
CA PRO A 98 0.95 7.28 1.59
C PRO A 98 2.16 6.36 1.66
N LEU A 99 2.13 5.26 0.91
CA LEU A 99 3.18 4.25 0.96
C LEU A 99 4.57 4.84 0.68
N CYS A 100 4.69 5.73 -0.28
CA CYS A 100 5.97 6.37 -0.60
C CYS A 100 6.56 7.13 0.59
N CYS A 101 5.72 7.82 1.37
CA CYS A 101 6.18 8.53 2.57
C CYS A 101 6.57 7.56 3.68
N ALA A 102 5.81 6.50 3.88
CA ALA A 102 6.11 5.49 4.89
C ALA A 102 7.43 4.78 4.59
N LEU A 103 7.66 4.45 3.32
CA LEU A 103 8.91 3.78 2.90
C LEU A 103 10.12 4.71 2.98
N SER A 104 9.95 6.00 2.71
CA SER A 104 11.06 6.95 2.76
C SER A 104 11.55 7.21 4.19
N ALA A 105 10.72 6.96 5.18
CA ALA A 105 11.09 7.10 6.59
C ALA A 105 11.79 5.85 7.15
N ASP A 106 11.79 4.78 6.41
CA ASP A 106 12.34 3.47 6.82
C ASP A 106 13.86 3.33 6.45
#